data_d90d3fd1649947b548cb4e19429e1828
#
_entry.id   d90d3fd1649947b548cb4e19429e1828
#
_cell.length_a   1.000
_cell.length_b   1.000
_cell.length_c   1.000
_cell.angle_alpha   90.00
_cell.angle_beta   90.00
_cell.angle_gamma   90.00
#
_symmetry.space_group_name_H-M   'P 1'
#
loop_
_entity.id
_entity.type
_entity.pdbx_description
1 polymer ?
#
loop_
_entity_poly.entity_id
_entity_poly.type
_entity_poly.pdbx_seq_one_letter_code
_entity_poly.pdbx_strand_id
1 'polypeptide(L)'
;MPHYTQEQIEKANRTDLVFFLQTHGEQVKRNGASHLWEKHQVWIREHRWYSHYESTGGYPIGFVMRYFGMGFQDAVAELLGCTTCDLLPQSKKDLVLPERSKTMDHVFAYLMQKRFIARDVIAYFAHNKTLYEDTQYHNCIFVGTDEEGVPRHVHRRGTQGSFKQTATGSKAEYSFHHNGVSDTLYVFEAPIDMLAFITLHPDNWQQHSYVALCSVSEKAILHRLQVNSKLRKIILCLDHDSAGISANFRIKEILNAKGYDDVQFLQSKHKDWGEDTKAMHGIIPIKAEADATATICELCNDFICMAKHEKKPPHLLSKVNAVATGIANKIPTVNQKQIDQFIVLLLLLSMDECRKSLRVASWGEIAEKLMSQYVPHADNGNTEMRLRQIGNDMRELTRVYTMSNMSYDTDLFVKPILRVAMDCIRLTHYLERKE
;
A
#
# COMPACT_ATOMS: atom_id res chain seq x y z
N MET A 1 -22.66 -2.47 0.48
CA MET A 1 -22.04 -3.30 1.52
C MET A 1 -22.50 -2.79 2.87
N PRO A 2 -22.84 -3.62 3.84
CA PRO A 2 -23.30 -3.18 5.15
C PRO A 2 -22.19 -2.36 5.82
N HIS A 3 -22.55 -1.19 6.36
CA HIS A 3 -21.65 -0.37 7.16
C HIS A 3 -22.00 -0.56 8.62
N TYR A 4 -21.03 -0.99 9.41
CA TYR A 4 -21.18 -1.13 10.86
C TYR A 4 -20.94 0.20 11.55
N THR A 5 -21.71 0.47 12.61
CA THR A 5 -21.47 1.61 13.49
C THR A 5 -20.20 1.39 14.29
N GLN A 6 -19.62 2.48 14.81
CA GLN A 6 -18.45 2.38 15.69
C GLN A 6 -18.71 1.47 16.90
N GLU A 7 -19.91 1.54 17.47
CA GLU A 7 -20.35 0.71 18.59
C GLU A 7 -20.39 -0.78 18.21
N GLN A 8 -20.87 -1.12 17.01
CA GLN A 8 -20.88 -2.50 16.52
C GLN A 8 -19.46 -3.03 16.30
N ILE A 9 -18.56 -2.21 15.76
CA ILE A 9 -17.14 -2.55 15.59
C ILE A 9 -16.48 -2.78 16.94
N GLU A 10 -16.73 -1.93 17.93
CA GLU A 10 -16.20 -2.09 19.27
C GLU A 10 -16.77 -3.35 19.95
N LYS A 11 -18.06 -3.63 19.79
CA LYS A 11 -18.70 -4.84 20.28
C LYS A 11 -18.08 -6.09 19.68
N ALA A 12 -17.88 -6.13 18.35
CA ALA A 12 -17.21 -7.22 17.66
C ALA A 12 -15.77 -7.43 18.16
N ASN A 13 -15.03 -6.35 18.45
CA ASN A 13 -13.68 -6.42 19.00
C ASN A 13 -13.62 -6.79 20.50
N ARG A 14 -14.73 -6.94 21.16
CA ARG A 14 -14.83 -7.47 22.55
C ARG A 14 -15.30 -8.93 22.59
N THR A 15 -15.52 -9.58 21.45
CA THR A 15 -15.92 -10.98 21.38
C THR A 15 -14.86 -11.87 22.01
N ASP A 16 -15.29 -12.87 22.78
CA ASP A 16 -14.41 -13.89 23.34
C ASP A 16 -13.93 -14.83 22.23
N LEU A 17 -12.64 -14.71 21.88
CA LEU A 17 -12.03 -15.51 20.83
C LEU A 17 -11.92 -17.00 21.17
N VAL A 18 -11.88 -17.38 22.46
CA VAL A 18 -11.87 -18.78 22.85
C VAL A 18 -13.22 -19.40 22.55
N PHE A 19 -14.29 -18.72 22.95
CA PHE A 19 -15.65 -19.15 22.65
C PHE A 19 -15.89 -19.18 21.14
N PHE A 20 -15.47 -18.15 20.41
CA PHE A 20 -15.56 -18.10 18.94
C PHE A 20 -14.89 -19.31 18.29
N LEU A 21 -13.66 -19.64 18.67
CA LEU A 21 -12.93 -20.79 18.12
C LEU A 21 -13.63 -22.12 18.43
N GLN A 22 -14.14 -22.27 19.65
CA GLN A 22 -14.88 -23.47 20.05
C GLN A 22 -16.17 -23.68 19.26
N THR A 23 -16.91 -22.60 18.97
CA THR A 23 -18.12 -22.67 18.12
C THR A 23 -17.81 -23.03 16.67
N HIS A 24 -16.58 -22.75 16.21
CA HIS A 24 -16.08 -23.15 14.89
C HIS A 24 -15.36 -24.51 14.89
N GLY A 25 -15.48 -25.29 15.96
CA GLY A 25 -14.92 -26.63 16.05
C GLY A 25 -13.41 -26.68 16.29
N GLU A 26 -12.79 -25.55 16.60
CA GLU A 26 -11.35 -25.45 16.86
C GLU A 26 -11.05 -25.75 18.35
N GLN A 27 -9.95 -26.46 18.58
CA GLN A 27 -9.50 -26.79 19.94
C GLN A 27 -8.52 -25.75 20.46
N VAL A 28 -8.78 -25.27 21.69
CA VAL A 28 -7.95 -24.26 22.35
C VAL A 28 -7.53 -24.78 23.71
N LYS A 29 -6.22 -24.81 23.97
CA LYS A 29 -5.64 -25.34 25.19
C LYS A 29 -5.41 -24.22 26.22
N ARG A 30 -5.92 -24.39 27.42
CA ARG A 30 -5.68 -23.44 28.51
C ARG A 30 -4.23 -23.51 29.00
N ASN A 31 -3.58 -22.35 29.13
CA ASN A 31 -2.24 -22.23 29.69
C ASN A 31 -2.18 -21.01 30.63
N GLY A 32 -2.40 -21.28 31.94
CA GLY A 32 -2.49 -20.24 32.95
C GLY A 32 -3.66 -19.27 32.72
N ALA A 33 -3.36 -17.98 32.60
CA ALA A 33 -4.33 -16.92 32.32
C ALA A 33 -4.60 -16.72 30.82
N SER A 34 -3.96 -17.49 29.98
CA SER A 34 -4.07 -17.40 28.51
C SER A 34 -4.50 -18.73 27.91
N HIS A 35 -4.89 -18.72 26.64
CA HIS A 35 -5.22 -19.93 25.89
C HIS A 35 -4.33 -20.00 24.66
N LEU A 36 -3.94 -21.21 24.27
CA LEU A 36 -3.14 -21.47 23.06
C LEU A 36 -3.99 -22.19 22.02
N TRP A 37 -4.14 -21.60 20.86
CA TRP A 37 -4.66 -22.27 19.68
C TRP A 37 -3.49 -22.94 18.96
N GLU A 38 -3.29 -24.24 19.25
CA GLU A 38 -2.08 -24.98 18.85
C GLU A 38 -1.90 -25.07 17.33
N LYS A 39 -2.96 -25.19 16.57
CA LYS A 39 -2.95 -25.28 15.10
C LYS A 39 -2.21 -24.11 14.42
N HIS A 40 -2.30 -22.92 14.99
CA HIS A 40 -1.68 -21.71 14.46
C HIS A 40 -0.67 -21.05 15.39
N GLN A 41 -0.38 -21.69 16.54
CA GLN A 41 0.52 -21.17 17.60
C GLN A 41 0.14 -19.75 18.05
N VAL A 42 -1.18 -19.51 18.22
CA VAL A 42 -1.74 -18.22 18.63
C VAL A 42 -2.14 -18.25 20.08
N TRP A 43 -1.64 -17.27 20.83
CA TRP A 43 -2.00 -17.03 22.21
C TRP A 43 -3.18 -16.08 22.29
N ILE A 44 -4.16 -16.43 23.11
CA ILE A 44 -5.38 -15.65 23.32
C ILE A 44 -5.51 -15.32 24.79
N ARG A 45 -5.73 -14.05 25.09
CA ARG A 45 -6.03 -13.58 26.44
C ARG A 45 -7.16 -12.57 26.36
N GLU A 46 -8.29 -12.91 26.98
CA GLU A 46 -9.51 -12.11 26.91
C GLU A 46 -9.95 -11.92 25.44
N HIS A 47 -10.03 -10.67 24.98
CA HIS A 47 -10.37 -10.29 23.60
C HIS A 47 -9.13 -9.88 22.78
N ARG A 48 -7.94 -10.32 23.19
CA ARG A 48 -6.69 -10.07 22.44
C ARG A 48 -6.03 -11.37 22.06
N TRP A 49 -5.36 -11.34 20.94
CA TRP A 49 -4.57 -12.46 20.47
C TRP A 49 -3.16 -12.01 20.08
N TYR A 50 -2.24 -12.94 20.14
CA TYR A 50 -0.86 -12.75 19.71
C TYR A 50 -0.26 -14.05 19.20
N SER A 51 0.39 -14.00 18.03
CA SER A 51 1.21 -15.09 17.48
C SER A 51 2.68 -14.74 17.65
N HIS A 52 3.37 -15.48 18.50
CA HIS A 52 4.83 -15.36 18.63
C HIS A 52 5.55 -15.76 17.35
N TYR A 53 5.00 -16.75 16.64
CA TYR A 53 5.55 -17.23 15.39
C TYR A 53 5.50 -16.17 14.28
N GLU A 54 4.39 -15.45 14.16
CA GLU A 54 4.19 -14.40 13.17
C GLU A 54 4.53 -13.02 13.70
N SER A 55 4.90 -12.90 14.98
CA SER A 55 5.17 -11.62 15.67
C SER A 55 4.07 -10.58 15.48
N THR A 56 2.82 -11.03 15.46
CA THR A 56 1.65 -10.18 15.21
C THR A 56 0.55 -10.49 16.22
N GLY A 57 -0.30 -9.51 16.44
CA GLY A 57 -1.43 -9.64 17.36
C GLY A 57 -2.47 -8.55 17.15
N GLY A 58 -3.56 -8.62 17.89
CA GLY A 58 -4.60 -7.62 17.72
C GLY A 58 -5.91 -7.96 18.42
N TYR A 59 -6.99 -7.52 17.83
CA TYR A 59 -8.36 -7.69 18.28
C TYR A 59 -9.12 -8.73 17.43
N PRO A 60 -10.30 -9.20 17.87
CA PRO A 60 -11.08 -10.25 17.20
C PRO A 60 -11.34 -10.03 15.71
N ILE A 61 -11.68 -8.83 15.27
CA ILE A 61 -11.90 -8.58 13.84
C ILE A 61 -10.66 -8.92 13.02
N GLY A 62 -9.49 -8.41 13.43
CA GLY A 62 -8.23 -8.73 12.77
C GLY A 62 -7.86 -10.21 12.82
N PHE A 63 -8.24 -10.90 13.89
CA PHE A 63 -8.09 -12.34 14.02
C PHE A 63 -8.89 -13.11 12.96
N VAL A 64 -10.18 -12.80 12.86
CA VAL A 64 -11.09 -13.49 11.92
C VAL A 64 -10.69 -13.19 10.46
N MET A 65 -10.35 -11.95 10.16
CA MET A 65 -9.83 -11.59 8.83
C MET A 65 -8.59 -12.39 8.46
N ARG A 66 -7.67 -12.59 9.40
CA ARG A 66 -6.38 -13.24 9.15
C ARG A 66 -6.49 -14.76 9.04
N TYR A 67 -7.14 -15.40 10.00
CA TYR A 67 -7.12 -16.86 10.15
C TYR A 67 -8.32 -17.56 9.49
N PHE A 68 -9.39 -16.82 9.22
CA PHE A 68 -10.58 -17.33 8.54
C PHE A 68 -10.74 -16.76 7.13
N GLY A 69 -9.84 -15.88 6.69
CA GLY A 69 -9.83 -15.34 5.34
C GLY A 69 -11.03 -14.44 5.01
N MET A 70 -11.73 -13.94 6.02
CA MET A 70 -12.93 -13.13 5.84
C MET A 70 -12.59 -11.66 5.54
N GLY A 71 -13.43 -10.98 4.76
CA GLY A 71 -13.40 -9.52 4.64
C GLY A 71 -13.80 -8.84 5.95
N PHE A 72 -13.45 -7.55 6.12
CA PHE A 72 -13.75 -6.79 7.34
C PHE A 72 -15.23 -6.88 7.74
N GLN A 73 -16.13 -6.75 6.78
CA GLN A 73 -17.57 -6.74 7.04
C GLN A 73 -18.11 -8.11 7.45
N ASP A 74 -17.65 -9.16 6.76
CA ASP A 74 -18.02 -10.52 7.10
C ASP A 74 -17.48 -10.92 8.46
N ALA A 75 -16.24 -10.50 8.78
CA ALA A 75 -15.64 -10.72 10.09
C ALA A 75 -16.41 -10.02 11.22
N VAL A 76 -16.89 -8.79 10.99
CA VAL A 76 -17.73 -8.09 11.97
C VAL A 76 -19.08 -8.79 12.12
N ALA A 77 -19.73 -9.20 11.02
CA ALA A 77 -21.00 -9.93 11.04
C ALA A 77 -20.87 -11.24 11.85
N GLU A 78 -19.83 -12.00 11.56
CA GLU A 78 -19.56 -13.28 12.20
C GLU A 78 -19.36 -13.13 13.70
N LEU A 79 -18.53 -12.16 14.12
CA LEU A 79 -18.26 -11.90 15.53
C LEU A 79 -19.48 -11.37 16.30
N LEU A 80 -20.40 -10.70 15.62
CA LEU A 80 -21.67 -10.27 16.22
C LEU A 80 -22.70 -11.40 16.29
N GLY A 81 -22.41 -12.57 15.69
CA GLY A 81 -23.35 -13.67 15.59
C GLY A 81 -24.50 -13.42 14.59
N CYS A 82 -24.30 -12.45 13.70
CA CYS A 82 -25.22 -12.15 12.61
C CYS A 82 -24.83 -12.97 11.39
N THR A 83 -25.74 -13.74 10.83
CA THR A 83 -25.58 -14.24 9.47
C THR A 83 -25.80 -13.10 8.50
N THR A 84 -25.11 -13.09 7.36
CA THR A 84 -25.24 -12.05 6.33
C THR A 84 -26.69 -11.85 5.83
N CYS A 85 -27.58 -12.78 6.15
CA CYS A 85 -29.00 -12.73 5.84
C CYS A 85 -29.83 -11.84 6.78
N ASP A 86 -29.36 -11.57 8.01
CA ASP A 86 -30.11 -10.81 9.01
C ASP A 86 -29.74 -9.32 9.02
N LEU A 87 -28.74 -8.94 8.27
CA LEU A 87 -28.43 -7.53 8.04
C LEU A 87 -29.43 -7.02 7.00
N LEU A 88 -30.49 -6.38 7.46
CA LEU A 88 -31.30 -5.53 6.59
C LEU A 88 -30.33 -4.68 5.78
N PRO A 89 -30.38 -4.71 4.44
CA PRO A 89 -29.55 -3.83 3.64
C PRO A 89 -29.88 -2.42 4.12
N GLN A 90 -28.92 -1.77 4.78
CA GLN A 90 -29.08 -0.33 5.04
C GLN A 90 -29.36 0.25 3.67
N SER A 91 -30.51 0.87 3.52
CA SER A 91 -30.94 1.53 2.28
C SER A 91 -29.73 2.29 1.75
N LYS A 92 -29.29 1.96 0.52
CA LYS A 92 -28.20 2.68 -0.13
C LYS A 92 -28.57 4.16 0.01
N LYS A 93 -27.85 4.86 0.89
CA LYS A 93 -28.08 6.30 1.02
C LYS A 93 -27.71 6.90 -0.32
N ASP A 94 -28.66 7.54 -0.95
CA ASP A 94 -28.42 8.24 -2.20
C ASP A 94 -27.35 9.31 -2.00
N LEU A 95 -26.57 9.54 -3.03
CA LEU A 95 -25.56 10.60 -2.99
C LEU A 95 -26.26 11.95 -2.90
N VAL A 96 -26.03 12.66 -1.80
CA VAL A 96 -26.51 14.04 -1.62
C VAL A 96 -25.35 14.99 -1.90
N LEU A 97 -25.53 15.85 -2.89
CA LEU A 97 -24.55 16.89 -3.21
C LEU A 97 -24.56 17.98 -2.16
N PRO A 98 -23.39 18.43 -1.65
CA PRO A 98 -23.31 19.65 -0.85
C PRO A 98 -23.87 20.85 -1.62
N GLU A 99 -24.58 21.70 -0.92
CA GLU A 99 -25.14 22.92 -1.52
C GLU A 99 -24.01 23.83 -2.02
N ARG A 100 -24.15 24.31 -3.25
CA ARG A 100 -23.16 25.15 -3.91
C ARG A 100 -23.19 26.57 -3.38
N SER A 101 -22.04 27.11 -3.00
CA SER A 101 -21.90 28.55 -2.67
C SER A 101 -22.11 29.43 -3.91
N LYS A 102 -22.49 30.67 -3.69
CA LYS A 102 -22.62 31.69 -4.74
C LYS A 102 -21.27 32.11 -5.32
N THR A 103 -20.21 32.04 -4.52
CA THR A 103 -18.83 32.34 -4.93
C THR A 103 -17.94 31.17 -4.63
N MET A 104 -16.71 31.23 -5.13
CA MET A 104 -15.66 30.22 -4.88
C MET A 104 -14.39 30.85 -4.28
N ASP A 105 -14.56 31.96 -3.54
CA ASP A 105 -13.42 32.76 -3.08
C ASP A 105 -12.46 31.98 -2.17
N HIS A 106 -13.00 31.19 -1.23
CA HIS A 106 -12.19 30.37 -0.32
C HIS A 106 -11.49 29.23 -1.07
N VAL A 107 -12.17 28.62 -2.03
CA VAL A 107 -11.60 27.54 -2.84
C VAL A 107 -10.48 28.08 -3.74
N PHE A 108 -10.70 29.23 -4.42
CA PHE A 108 -9.65 29.86 -5.21
C PHE A 108 -8.47 30.30 -4.33
N ALA A 109 -8.73 30.95 -3.19
CA ALA A 109 -7.66 31.34 -2.26
C ALA A 109 -6.86 30.12 -1.78
N TYR A 110 -7.55 29.05 -1.37
CA TYR A 110 -6.89 27.84 -0.91
C TYR A 110 -6.05 27.16 -2.00
N LEU A 111 -6.64 26.90 -3.16
CA LEU A 111 -5.97 26.18 -4.24
C LEU A 111 -4.82 27.01 -4.84
N MET A 112 -4.99 28.33 -5.02
CA MET A 112 -3.94 29.20 -5.56
C MET A 112 -2.85 29.53 -4.55
N GLN A 113 -3.21 29.91 -3.33
CA GLN A 113 -2.24 30.47 -2.37
C GLN A 113 -1.58 29.41 -1.47
N LYS A 114 -2.29 28.30 -1.18
CA LYS A 114 -1.76 27.22 -0.33
C LYS A 114 -1.35 25.97 -1.10
N ARG A 115 -1.95 25.75 -2.28
CA ARG A 115 -1.66 24.58 -3.13
C ARG A 115 -0.94 24.93 -4.41
N PHE A 116 -0.84 26.24 -4.75
CA PHE A 116 -0.15 26.76 -5.92
C PHE A 116 -0.66 26.18 -7.25
N ILE A 117 -1.96 25.88 -7.27
CA ILE A 117 -2.63 25.43 -8.50
C ILE A 117 -2.89 26.63 -9.42
N ALA A 118 -2.61 26.49 -10.70
CA ALA A 118 -2.83 27.52 -11.68
C ALA A 118 -4.31 27.90 -11.79
N ARG A 119 -4.57 29.21 -11.90
CA ARG A 119 -5.94 29.76 -11.89
C ARG A 119 -6.80 29.23 -13.04
N ASP A 120 -6.23 29.07 -14.21
CA ASP A 120 -6.90 28.55 -15.40
C ASP A 120 -7.32 27.09 -15.24
N VAL A 121 -6.50 26.26 -14.58
CA VAL A 121 -6.83 24.88 -14.22
C VAL A 121 -8.05 24.85 -13.27
N ILE A 122 -8.04 25.66 -12.22
CA ILE A 122 -9.17 25.74 -11.28
C ILE A 122 -10.42 26.21 -12.04
N ALA A 123 -10.30 27.28 -12.84
CA ALA A 123 -11.40 27.86 -13.60
C ALA A 123 -12.01 26.84 -14.60
N TYR A 124 -11.20 26.01 -15.22
CA TYR A 124 -11.66 24.95 -16.12
C TYR A 124 -12.62 23.96 -15.41
N PHE A 125 -12.19 23.39 -14.28
CA PHE A 125 -13.03 22.44 -13.53
C PHE A 125 -14.24 23.11 -12.86
N ALA A 126 -14.12 24.37 -12.48
CA ALA A 126 -15.23 25.15 -11.96
C ALA A 126 -16.29 25.43 -13.03
N HIS A 127 -15.86 25.80 -14.26
CA HIS A 127 -16.75 26.03 -15.41
C HIS A 127 -17.50 24.75 -15.78
N ASN A 128 -16.83 23.61 -15.76
CA ASN A 128 -17.41 22.30 -16.02
C ASN A 128 -18.25 21.75 -14.85
N LYS A 129 -18.42 22.54 -13.79
CA LYS A 129 -19.23 22.21 -12.60
C LYS A 129 -18.76 20.97 -11.83
N THR A 130 -17.54 20.50 -12.09
CA THR A 130 -16.91 19.36 -11.41
C THR A 130 -16.08 19.77 -10.18
N LEU A 131 -15.83 21.08 -10.01
CA LEU A 131 -15.24 21.68 -8.82
C LEU A 131 -16.09 22.87 -8.37
N TYR A 132 -16.44 22.91 -7.07
CA TYR A 132 -17.14 24.07 -6.51
C TYR A 132 -16.90 24.19 -4.99
N GLU A 133 -17.35 25.30 -4.42
CA GLU A 133 -17.33 25.60 -2.97
C GLU A 133 -18.68 25.24 -2.33
N ASP A 134 -18.69 24.54 -1.18
CA ASP A 134 -19.93 24.33 -0.42
C ASP A 134 -20.28 25.56 0.44
N THR A 135 -21.58 25.76 0.68
CA THR A 135 -22.08 26.90 1.48
C THR A 135 -21.75 26.76 2.97
N GLN A 136 -21.67 25.54 3.48
CA GLN A 136 -21.64 25.30 4.92
C GLN A 136 -20.27 25.48 5.54
N TYR A 137 -19.22 24.94 4.86
CA TYR A 137 -17.86 24.88 5.39
C TYR A 137 -16.81 25.44 4.43
N HIS A 138 -17.22 25.97 3.29
CA HIS A 138 -16.33 26.49 2.26
C HIS A 138 -15.29 25.46 1.77
N ASN A 139 -15.66 24.16 1.76
CA ASN A 139 -14.79 23.11 1.28
C ASN A 139 -14.69 23.11 -0.24
N CYS A 140 -13.57 22.62 -0.77
CA CYS A 140 -13.47 22.18 -2.16
C CYS A 140 -14.31 20.91 -2.35
N ILE A 141 -15.28 20.97 -3.25
CA ILE A 141 -16.12 19.83 -3.64
C ILE A 141 -15.71 19.36 -5.02
N PHE A 142 -15.10 18.19 -5.09
CA PHE A 142 -14.72 17.53 -6.32
C PHE A 142 -15.79 16.50 -6.70
N VAL A 143 -16.36 16.66 -7.88
CA VAL A 143 -17.50 15.87 -8.36
C VAL A 143 -17.03 14.95 -9.51
N GLY A 144 -17.31 13.68 -9.35
CA GLY A 144 -17.19 12.70 -10.45
C GLY A 144 -18.58 12.36 -10.99
N THR A 145 -18.69 12.29 -12.32
CA THR A 145 -19.96 12.10 -13.03
C THR A 145 -19.96 10.77 -13.79
N ASP A 146 -21.16 10.29 -14.14
CA ASP A 146 -21.30 9.27 -15.17
C ASP A 146 -21.23 9.88 -16.58
N GLU A 147 -21.45 9.06 -17.61
CA GLU A 147 -21.35 9.41 -19.01
C GLU A 147 -22.45 10.39 -19.47
N GLU A 148 -23.57 10.44 -18.74
CA GLU A 148 -24.68 11.38 -18.92
C GLU A 148 -24.46 12.69 -18.16
N GLY A 149 -23.34 12.85 -17.46
CA GLY A 149 -23.02 14.02 -16.65
C GLY A 149 -23.71 14.07 -15.29
N VAL A 150 -24.34 12.96 -14.86
CA VAL A 150 -25.01 12.89 -13.55
C VAL A 150 -23.95 12.67 -12.45
N PRO A 151 -23.94 13.48 -11.38
CA PRO A 151 -23.03 13.27 -10.26
C PRO A 151 -23.20 11.91 -9.58
N ARG A 152 -22.11 11.15 -9.45
CA ARG A 152 -22.07 9.82 -8.83
C ARG A 152 -21.04 9.70 -7.72
N HIS A 153 -20.11 10.66 -7.66
CA HIS A 153 -19.05 10.65 -6.66
C HIS A 153 -18.78 12.09 -6.18
N VAL A 154 -18.54 12.25 -4.90
CA VAL A 154 -18.14 13.53 -4.30
C VAL A 154 -17.01 13.32 -3.32
N HIS A 155 -15.90 14.00 -3.57
CA HIS A 155 -14.80 14.10 -2.62
C HIS A 155 -14.73 15.53 -2.07
N ARG A 156 -14.67 15.65 -0.74
CA ARG A 156 -14.62 16.93 -0.02
C ARG A 156 -13.22 17.17 0.52
N ARG A 157 -12.71 18.38 0.33
CA ARG A 157 -11.44 18.80 0.90
C ARG A 157 -11.60 20.15 1.59
N GLY A 158 -11.27 20.20 2.89
CA GLY A 158 -11.31 21.44 3.64
C GLY A 158 -10.34 22.48 3.11
N THR A 159 -10.78 23.72 3.00
CA THR A 159 -9.93 24.88 2.71
C THR A 159 -9.13 25.31 3.94
N GLN A 160 -9.56 24.86 5.11
CA GLN A 160 -8.90 25.03 6.39
C GLN A 160 -8.64 23.66 7.03
N GLY A 161 -7.47 23.48 7.63
CA GLY A 161 -7.09 22.23 8.29
C GLY A 161 -6.86 21.03 7.33
N SER A 162 -7.02 19.83 7.88
CA SER A 162 -6.70 18.56 7.19
C SER A 162 -7.93 17.77 6.74
N PHE A 163 -9.14 18.32 6.83
CA PHE A 163 -10.37 17.61 6.51
C PHE A 163 -10.38 17.09 5.07
N LYS A 164 -10.62 15.79 4.93
CA LYS A 164 -10.86 15.12 3.66
C LYS A 164 -11.89 14.01 3.85
N GLN A 165 -12.86 13.90 2.96
CA GLN A 165 -13.91 12.89 3.05
C GLN A 165 -14.55 12.61 1.69
N THR A 166 -14.78 11.34 1.39
CA THR A 166 -15.69 10.93 0.31
C THR A 166 -17.11 10.88 0.86
N ALA A 167 -18.06 11.54 0.18
CA ALA A 167 -19.44 11.61 0.64
C ALA A 167 -20.12 10.23 0.60
N THR A 168 -20.99 9.97 1.57
CA THR A 168 -21.81 8.75 1.60
C THR A 168 -22.66 8.66 0.34
N GLY A 169 -22.81 7.47 -0.22
CA GLY A 169 -23.52 7.23 -1.48
C GLY A 169 -22.67 7.43 -2.73
N SER A 170 -21.42 7.90 -2.59
CA SER A 170 -20.48 8.00 -3.71
C SER A 170 -20.12 6.62 -4.26
N LYS A 171 -20.02 6.52 -5.58
CA LYS A 171 -19.57 5.34 -6.31
C LYS A 171 -18.13 5.56 -6.77
N ALA A 172 -17.20 4.73 -6.30
CA ALA A 172 -15.76 4.89 -6.53
C ALA A 172 -15.37 4.83 -8.01
N GLU A 173 -16.10 4.10 -8.82
CA GLU A 173 -15.88 3.97 -10.26
C GLU A 173 -16.06 5.29 -11.03
N TYR A 174 -16.82 6.22 -10.49
CA TYR A 174 -17.08 7.55 -11.07
C TYR A 174 -16.27 8.65 -10.37
N SER A 175 -15.13 8.33 -9.80
CA SER A 175 -14.31 9.31 -9.10
C SER A 175 -13.95 10.52 -9.97
N PHE A 176 -13.48 11.61 -9.36
CA PHE A 176 -13.15 12.87 -10.04
C PHE A 176 -12.21 12.63 -11.21
N HIS A 177 -12.57 13.12 -12.41
CA HIS A 177 -11.86 12.84 -13.64
C HIS A 177 -12.00 13.94 -14.70
N HIS A 178 -11.15 13.88 -15.70
CA HIS A 178 -11.25 14.60 -16.98
C HIS A 178 -11.08 13.61 -18.15
N ASN A 179 -11.89 13.75 -19.17
CA ASN A 179 -11.81 12.93 -20.39
C ASN A 179 -11.18 13.73 -21.51
N GLY A 180 -10.01 13.33 -21.96
CA GLY A 180 -9.35 13.86 -23.15
C GLY A 180 -9.62 13.00 -24.39
N VAL A 181 -8.97 13.35 -25.49
CA VAL A 181 -9.14 12.68 -26.80
C VAL A 181 -7.98 11.75 -27.14
N SER A 182 -6.86 11.82 -26.40
CA SER A 182 -5.70 10.96 -26.61
C SER A 182 -5.94 9.56 -26.07
N ASP A 183 -4.99 8.66 -26.28
CA ASP A 183 -4.97 7.29 -25.80
C ASP A 183 -4.38 7.13 -24.39
N THR A 184 -4.03 8.24 -23.73
CA THR A 184 -3.30 8.24 -22.46
C THR A 184 -4.20 8.61 -21.29
N LEU A 185 -4.13 7.81 -20.23
CA LEU A 185 -4.80 8.02 -18.94
C LEU A 185 -3.76 8.23 -17.84
N TYR A 186 -3.80 9.40 -17.19
CA TYR A 186 -3.02 9.68 -15.98
C TYR A 186 -3.85 9.43 -14.72
N VAL A 187 -3.27 8.77 -13.73
CA VAL A 187 -3.96 8.29 -12.52
C VAL A 187 -3.31 8.88 -11.26
N PHE A 188 -4.09 9.50 -10.39
CA PHE A 188 -3.62 10.17 -9.16
C PHE A 188 -4.33 9.62 -7.93
N GLU A 189 -3.71 9.77 -6.75
CA GLU A 189 -4.35 9.38 -5.49
C GLU A 189 -5.47 10.35 -5.11
N ALA A 190 -5.24 11.66 -5.22
CA ALA A 190 -6.22 12.68 -4.86
C ALA A 190 -6.44 13.74 -5.95
N PRO A 191 -7.61 14.41 -5.94
CA PRO A 191 -7.91 15.48 -6.92
C PRO A 191 -6.91 16.62 -6.91
N ILE A 192 -6.37 17.00 -5.75
CA ILE A 192 -5.40 18.10 -5.64
C ILE A 192 -4.10 17.74 -6.34
N ASP A 193 -3.64 16.49 -6.25
CA ASP A 193 -2.42 16.03 -6.93
C ASP A 193 -2.60 15.99 -8.44
N MET A 194 -3.79 15.62 -8.91
CA MET A 194 -4.16 15.74 -10.32
C MET A 194 -4.09 17.20 -10.82
N LEU A 195 -4.67 18.15 -10.05
CA LEU A 195 -4.62 19.58 -10.43
C LEU A 195 -3.19 20.13 -10.35
N ALA A 196 -2.39 19.69 -9.38
CA ALA A 196 -0.99 20.06 -9.23
C ALA A 196 -0.16 19.57 -10.42
N PHE A 197 -0.33 18.32 -10.82
CA PHE A 197 0.33 17.76 -12.00
C PHE A 197 -0.01 18.55 -13.27
N ILE A 198 -1.30 18.84 -13.49
CA ILE A 198 -1.74 19.64 -14.65
C ILE A 198 -1.11 21.05 -14.62
N THR A 199 -0.98 21.65 -13.44
CA THR A 199 -0.32 22.95 -13.27
C THR A 199 1.17 22.89 -13.63
N LEU A 200 1.85 21.80 -13.25
CA LEU A 200 3.27 21.58 -13.56
C LEU A 200 3.52 21.21 -15.03
N HIS A 201 2.51 20.64 -15.69
CA HIS A 201 2.55 20.15 -17.07
C HIS A 201 1.40 20.76 -17.90
N PRO A 202 1.41 22.07 -18.16
CA PRO A 202 0.28 22.78 -18.76
C PRO A 202 0.10 22.51 -20.26
N ASP A 203 1.13 22.00 -20.93
CA ASP A 203 1.12 21.84 -22.40
C ASP A 203 0.14 20.74 -22.82
N ASN A 204 -0.89 21.14 -23.58
CA ASN A 204 -1.87 20.22 -24.17
C ASN A 204 -2.56 19.27 -23.18
N TRP A 205 -2.59 19.59 -21.89
CA TRP A 205 -3.12 18.69 -20.86
C TRP A 205 -4.56 18.25 -21.16
N GLN A 206 -5.39 19.11 -21.73
CA GLN A 206 -6.79 18.78 -22.06
C GLN A 206 -6.92 17.65 -23.10
N GLN A 207 -5.85 17.32 -23.82
CA GLN A 207 -5.84 16.21 -24.77
C GLN A 207 -5.81 14.85 -24.07
N HIS A 208 -5.29 14.78 -22.86
CA HIS A 208 -5.15 13.54 -22.10
C HIS A 208 -6.30 13.32 -21.13
N SER A 209 -6.52 12.09 -20.75
CA SER A 209 -7.49 11.72 -19.72
C SER A 209 -6.81 11.64 -18.35
N TYR A 210 -7.55 12.04 -17.31
CA TYR A 210 -7.08 12.07 -15.94
C TYR A 210 -8.13 11.50 -15.00
N VAL A 211 -7.69 10.78 -13.95
CA VAL A 211 -8.57 10.30 -12.90
C VAL A 211 -7.88 10.36 -11.53
N ALA A 212 -8.59 10.86 -10.53
CA ALA A 212 -8.16 10.83 -9.14
C ALA A 212 -8.95 9.75 -8.38
N LEU A 213 -8.26 8.78 -7.79
CA LEU A 213 -8.88 7.61 -7.17
C LEU A 213 -9.68 7.96 -5.91
N CYS A 214 -9.30 9.01 -5.19
CA CYS A 214 -9.81 9.38 -3.84
C CYS A 214 -9.69 8.24 -2.81
N SER A 215 -8.89 7.23 -3.15
CA SER A 215 -8.55 6.02 -2.42
C SER A 215 -7.41 5.34 -3.16
N VAL A 216 -7.10 4.10 -2.83
CA VAL A 216 -6.14 3.26 -3.59
C VAL A 216 -6.84 2.15 -4.39
N SER A 217 -8.14 2.32 -4.72
CA SER A 217 -8.91 1.33 -5.46
C SER A 217 -8.80 1.55 -6.98
N GLU A 218 -8.63 0.47 -7.73
CA GLU A 218 -8.53 0.45 -9.19
C GLU A 218 -9.86 0.66 -9.94
N LYS A 219 -11.00 0.72 -9.22
CA LYS A 219 -12.34 0.75 -9.84
C LYS A 219 -12.53 1.91 -10.81
N ALA A 220 -12.04 3.10 -10.46
CA ALA A 220 -12.15 4.26 -11.33
C ALA A 220 -11.33 4.11 -12.63
N ILE A 221 -10.15 3.52 -12.55
CA ILE A 221 -9.31 3.23 -13.71
C ILE A 221 -10.04 2.26 -14.64
N LEU A 222 -10.50 1.13 -14.10
CA LEU A 222 -11.19 0.09 -14.87
C LEU A 222 -12.44 0.64 -15.55
N HIS A 223 -13.19 1.50 -14.88
CA HIS A 223 -14.36 2.13 -15.46
C HIS A 223 -13.98 3.08 -16.62
N ARG A 224 -12.96 3.93 -16.46
CA ARG A 224 -12.48 4.80 -17.55
C ARG A 224 -12.02 4.01 -18.77
N LEU A 225 -11.33 2.88 -18.57
CA LEU A 225 -10.89 1.99 -19.64
C LEU A 225 -12.06 1.28 -20.35
N GLN A 226 -13.14 0.97 -19.62
CA GLN A 226 -14.35 0.37 -20.20
C GLN A 226 -15.13 1.35 -21.06
N VAL A 227 -15.31 2.60 -20.59
CA VAL A 227 -16.11 3.60 -21.33
C VAL A 227 -15.35 4.25 -22.46
N ASN A 228 -14.01 4.27 -22.41
CA ASN A 228 -13.18 4.82 -23.47
C ASN A 228 -12.18 3.77 -24.00
N SER A 229 -12.62 3.04 -25.01
CA SER A 229 -11.81 1.98 -25.64
C SER A 229 -10.57 2.48 -26.40
N LYS A 230 -10.37 3.80 -26.54
CA LYS A 230 -9.14 4.38 -27.13
C LYS A 230 -7.99 4.39 -26.15
N LEU A 231 -8.26 4.40 -24.85
CA LEU A 231 -7.22 4.42 -23.82
C LEU A 231 -6.37 3.15 -23.89
N ARG A 232 -5.07 3.31 -24.02
CA ARG A 232 -4.08 2.22 -24.09
C ARG A 232 -2.93 2.42 -23.14
N LYS A 233 -2.44 3.65 -23.05
CA LYS A 233 -1.31 4.02 -22.21
C LYS A 233 -1.82 4.51 -20.85
N ILE A 234 -1.43 3.84 -19.79
CA ILE A 234 -1.84 4.16 -18.42
C ILE A 234 -0.60 4.60 -17.64
N ILE A 235 -0.65 5.81 -17.09
CA ILE A 235 0.46 6.38 -16.34
C ILE A 235 -0.01 6.56 -14.89
N LEU A 236 0.54 5.76 -13.99
CA LEU A 236 0.24 5.82 -12.56
C LEU A 236 1.13 6.89 -11.92
N CYS A 237 0.49 7.95 -11.42
CA CYS A 237 1.10 9.15 -10.83
C CYS A 237 0.73 9.26 -9.34
N LEU A 238 0.72 8.11 -8.62
CA LEU A 238 0.35 8.07 -7.22
C LEU A 238 1.44 8.70 -6.33
N ASP A 239 1.12 8.93 -5.06
CA ASP A 239 2.02 9.55 -4.10
C ASP A 239 3.37 8.82 -4.02
N HIS A 240 4.45 9.58 -3.83
CA HIS A 240 5.80 9.06 -3.70
C HIS A 240 6.11 8.74 -2.24
N ASP A 241 5.21 7.93 -1.64
CA ASP A 241 5.37 7.33 -0.33
C ASP A 241 5.15 5.80 -0.41
N SER A 242 5.41 5.09 0.68
CA SER A 242 5.34 3.63 0.70
C SER A 242 3.95 3.08 0.31
N ALA A 243 2.88 3.81 0.62
CA ALA A 243 1.51 3.42 0.29
C ALA A 243 1.22 3.59 -1.21
N GLY A 244 1.59 4.74 -1.79
CA GLY A 244 1.43 5.03 -3.21
C GLY A 244 2.28 4.11 -4.08
N ILE A 245 3.54 3.86 -3.68
CA ILE A 245 4.44 2.92 -4.37
C ILE A 245 3.85 1.51 -4.37
N SER A 246 3.40 1.00 -3.22
CA SER A 246 2.77 -0.32 -3.12
C SER A 246 1.49 -0.40 -3.97
N ALA A 247 0.69 0.69 -4.00
CA ALA A 247 -0.51 0.77 -4.82
C ALA A 247 -0.18 0.75 -6.32
N ASN A 248 0.89 1.41 -6.77
CA ASN A 248 1.37 1.40 -8.16
C ASN A 248 1.60 -0.04 -8.65
N PHE A 249 2.33 -0.86 -7.90
CA PHE A 249 2.61 -2.24 -8.27
C PHE A 249 1.35 -3.09 -8.30
N ARG A 250 0.54 -3.02 -7.24
CA ARG A 250 -0.72 -3.77 -7.16
C ARG A 250 -1.68 -3.42 -8.31
N ILE A 251 -1.83 -2.13 -8.62
CA ILE A 251 -2.70 -1.69 -9.71
C ILE A 251 -2.15 -2.16 -11.06
N LYS A 252 -0.84 -2.06 -11.28
CA LYS A 252 -0.19 -2.57 -12.50
C LYS A 252 -0.46 -4.06 -12.70
N GLU A 253 -0.31 -4.88 -11.66
CA GLU A 253 -0.61 -6.32 -11.73
C GLU A 253 -2.07 -6.59 -12.13
N ILE A 254 -3.02 -5.86 -11.51
CA ILE A 254 -4.44 -5.99 -11.82
C ILE A 254 -4.73 -5.59 -13.29
N LEU A 255 -4.11 -4.52 -13.78
CA LEU A 255 -4.29 -4.05 -15.15
C LEU A 255 -3.67 -5.01 -16.16
N ASN A 256 -2.45 -5.49 -15.90
CA ASN A 256 -1.80 -6.50 -16.75
C ASN A 256 -2.62 -7.79 -16.84
N ALA A 257 -3.17 -8.27 -15.72
CA ALA A 257 -4.05 -9.44 -15.69
C ALA A 257 -5.36 -9.25 -16.50
N LYS A 258 -5.72 -8.00 -16.82
CA LYS A 258 -6.86 -7.64 -17.66
C LYS A 258 -6.48 -7.31 -19.11
N GLY A 259 -5.21 -7.49 -19.47
CA GLY A 259 -4.70 -7.29 -20.84
C GLY A 259 -4.28 -5.84 -21.15
N TYR A 260 -4.04 -5.00 -20.13
CA TYR A 260 -3.47 -3.66 -20.30
C TYR A 260 -1.97 -3.71 -20.01
N ASP A 261 -1.14 -3.79 -21.05
CA ASP A 261 0.30 -4.02 -20.91
C ASP A 261 1.13 -2.71 -20.85
N ASP A 262 0.63 -1.59 -21.41
CA ASP A 262 1.33 -0.29 -21.36
C ASP A 262 0.96 0.48 -20.08
N VAL A 263 1.44 -0.04 -18.95
CA VAL A 263 1.28 0.58 -17.63
C VAL A 263 2.63 1.08 -17.13
N GLN A 264 2.78 2.39 -17.03
CA GLN A 264 3.99 3.08 -16.63
C GLN A 264 3.81 3.79 -15.29
N PHE A 265 4.92 4.03 -14.58
CA PHE A 265 4.95 4.84 -13.37
C PHE A 265 5.57 6.20 -13.69
N LEU A 266 4.96 7.26 -13.19
CA LEU A 266 5.51 8.60 -13.19
C LEU A 266 5.37 9.18 -11.79
N GLN A 267 6.49 9.47 -11.15
CA GLN A 267 6.51 9.92 -9.76
C GLN A 267 6.89 11.39 -9.64
N SER A 268 6.31 12.06 -8.63
CA SER A 268 6.73 13.38 -8.18
C SER A 268 8.16 13.34 -7.63
N LYS A 269 8.87 14.46 -7.67
CA LYS A 269 10.20 14.61 -7.05
C LYS A 269 10.13 14.56 -5.52
N HIS A 270 9.01 15.00 -4.96
CA HIS A 270 8.75 15.05 -3.53
C HIS A 270 7.62 14.09 -3.20
N LYS A 271 7.09 14.13 -1.98
CA LYS A 271 6.09 13.19 -1.48
C LYS A 271 4.87 13.04 -2.41
N ASP A 272 4.41 14.14 -2.97
CA ASP A 272 3.26 14.19 -3.90
C ASP A 272 3.42 15.37 -4.87
N TRP A 273 2.54 15.46 -5.86
CA TRP A 273 2.57 16.53 -6.86
C TRP A 273 2.27 17.90 -6.26
N GLY A 274 1.50 17.96 -5.16
CA GLY A 274 1.27 19.19 -4.41
C GLY A 274 2.54 19.70 -3.73
N GLU A 275 3.43 18.81 -3.28
CA GLU A 275 4.72 19.20 -2.74
C GLU A 275 5.69 19.69 -3.84
N ASP A 276 5.58 19.14 -5.06
CA ASP A 276 6.35 19.65 -6.21
C ASP A 276 5.93 21.08 -6.59
N THR A 277 4.63 21.41 -6.57
CA THR A 277 4.17 22.79 -6.80
C THR A 277 4.67 23.74 -5.71
N LYS A 278 4.69 23.35 -4.44
CA LYS A 278 5.26 24.14 -3.33
C LYS A 278 6.75 24.41 -3.53
N ALA A 279 7.51 23.39 -3.93
CA ALA A 279 8.94 23.50 -4.19
C ALA A 279 9.23 24.54 -5.28
N MET A 280 8.44 24.57 -6.37
CA MET A 280 8.55 25.59 -7.41
C MET A 280 8.34 27.02 -6.91
N HIS A 281 7.57 27.18 -5.83
CA HIS A 281 7.31 28.49 -5.19
C HIS A 281 8.22 28.77 -4.00
N GLY A 282 9.34 28.02 -3.85
CA GLY A 282 10.34 28.27 -2.81
C GLY A 282 9.93 27.84 -1.40
N ILE A 283 8.85 27.06 -1.27
CA ILE A 283 8.44 26.46 0.00
C ILE A 283 9.14 25.12 0.17
N ILE A 284 9.67 24.86 1.36
CA ILE A 284 10.35 23.60 1.67
C ILE A 284 9.34 22.45 1.56
N PRO A 285 9.48 21.54 0.59
CA PRO A 285 8.55 20.45 0.38
C PRO A 285 8.80 19.30 1.36
N ILE A 286 7.78 18.48 1.56
CA ILE A 286 7.93 17.17 2.19
C ILE A 286 8.67 16.28 1.20
N LYS A 287 9.82 15.74 1.60
CA LYS A 287 10.62 14.84 0.76
C LYS A 287 9.83 13.57 0.41
N ALA A 288 10.08 13.04 -0.77
CA ALA A 288 9.65 11.69 -1.13
C ALA A 288 10.21 10.69 -0.11
N GLU A 289 9.46 9.67 0.17
CA GLU A 289 10.06 8.49 0.76
C GLU A 289 11.01 7.92 -0.30
N ALA A 290 12.26 7.63 0.06
CA ALA A 290 13.21 7.03 -0.88
C ALA A 290 12.53 5.78 -1.47
N ASP A 291 12.57 5.64 -2.79
CA ASP A 291 11.84 4.57 -3.50
C ASP A 291 12.49 3.22 -3.18
N ALA A 292 12.04 2.62 -2.07
CA ALA A 292 12.44 1.29 -1.67
C ALA A 292 12.27 0.29 -2.83
N THR A 293 11.28 0.51 -3.68
CA THR A 293 10.97 -0.38 -4.78
C THR A 293 11.89 -0.16 -5.97
N ALA A 294 12.27 1.09 -6.29
CA ALA A 294 13.29 1.35 -7.31
C ALA A 294 14.64 0.81 -6.84
N THR A 295 15.03 1.06 -5.60
CA THR A 295 16.24 0.48 -5.00
C THR A 295 16.21 -1.06 -5.02
N ILE A 296 15.05 -1.68 -4.74
CA ILE A 296 14.87 -3.13 -4.87
C ILE A 296 15.03 -3.57 -6.32
N CYS A 297 14.41 -2.89 -7.28
CA CYS A 297 14.52 -3.24 -8.70
C CYS A 297 15.97 -3.12 -9.19
N GLU A 298 16.71 -2.09 -8.75
CA GLU A 298 18.14 -1.94 -9.04
C GLU A 298 18.97 -3.07 -8.43
N LEU A 299 18.78 -3.35 -7.14
CA LEU A 299 19.42 -4.46 -6.45
C LEU A 299 19.07 -5.81 -7.06
N CYS A 300 17.85 -5.98 -7.57
CA CYS A 300 17.40 -7.18 -8.26
C CYS A 300 18.07 -7.32 -9.62
N ASN A 301 18.22 -6.22 -10.36
CA ASN A 301 18.96 -6.24 -11.61
C ASN A 301 20.45 -6.57 -11.39
N ASP A 302 21.07 -5.98 -10.37
CA ASP A 302 22.44 -6.29 -9.98
C ASP A 302 22.58 -7.78 -9.57
N PHE A 303 21.62 -8.28 -8.81
CA PHE A 303 21.55 -9.66 -8.40
C PHE A 303 21.36 -10.61 -9.60
N ILE A 304 20.46 -10.33 -10.53
CA ILE A 304 20.27 -11.09 -11.75
C ILE A 304 21.55 -11.07 -12.61
N CYS A 305 22.21 -9.91 -12.73
CA CYS A 305 23.49 -9.80 -13.41
C CYS A 305 24.58 -10.67 -12.76
N MET A 306 24.68 -10.65 -11.43
CA MET A 306 25.62 -11.53 -10.70
C MET A 306 25.27 -13.00 -10.87
N ALA A 307 23.98 -13.33 -10.88
CA ALA A 307 23.48 -14.69 -11.06
C ALA A 307 23.78 -15.23 -12.46
N LYS A 308 23.58 -14.44 -13.51
CA LYS A 308 23.91 -14.81 -14.91
C LYS A 308 25.40 -15.11 -15.12
N HIS A 309 26.27 -14.49 -14.33
CA HIS A 309 27.70 -14.75 -14.33
C HIS A 309 28.12 -15.89 -13.39
N GLU A 310 27.18 -16.57 -12.76
CA GLU A 310 27.38 -17.66 -11.79
C GLU A 310 28.37 -17.35 -10.65
N LYS A 311 28.48 -16.07 -10.29
CA LYS A 311 29.40 -15.61 -9.24
C LYS A 311 28.77 -15.75 -7.86
N LYS A 312 29.26 -16.72 -7.10
CA LYS A 312 28.95 -16.84 -5.68
C LYS A 312 30.07 -16.26 -4.85
N PRO A 313 29.82 -15.34 -3.91
CA PRO A 313 30.84 -14.86 -2.98
C PRO A 313 31.37 -16.02 -2.14
N PRO A 314 32.71 -16.16 -1.98
CA PRO A 314 33.29 -17.16 -1.10
C PRO A 314 32.82 -16.88 0.35
N HIS A 315 32.55 -17.93 1.10
CA HIS A 315 32.07 -17.86 2.49
C HIS A 315 30.79 -17.01 2.68
N LEU A 316 29.83 -17.18 1.77
CA LEU A 316 28.59 -16.41 1.74
C LEU A 316 27.87 -16.36 3.10
N LEU A 317 27.64 -17.52 3.74
CA LEU A 317 26.98 -17.61 5.04
C LEU A 317 27.74 -16.84 6.14
N SER A 318 29.06 -16.97 6.17
CA SER A 318 29.89 -16.26 7.14
C SER A 318 29.81 -14.74 6.94
N LYS A 319 29.75 -14.27 5.69
CA LYS A 319 29.57 -12.85 5.37
C LYS A 319 28.20 -12.34 5.77
N VAL A 320 27.15 -13.11 5.48
CA VAL A 320 25.77 -12.77 5.92
C VAL A 320 25.72 -12.64 7.43
N ASN A 321 26.28 -13.59 8.16
CA ASN A 321 26.37 -13.57 9.61
C ASN A 321 27.13 -12.34 10.17
N ALA A 322 28.27 -12.02 9.59
CA ALA A 322 29.09 -10.90 10.05
C ALA A 322 28.32 -9.56 9.85
N VAL A 323 27.68 -9.37 8.69
CA VAL A 323 26.89 -8.16 8.41
C VAL A 323 25.66 -8.12 9.29
N ALA A 324 24.94 -9.24 9.46
CA ALA A 324 23.80 -9.35 10.34
C ALA A 324 24.14 -8.96 11.79
N THR A 325 25.23 -9.49 12.31
CA THR A 325 25.71 -9.18 13.66
C THR A 325 26.12 -7.70 13.78
N GLY A 326 26.76 -7.15 12.77
CA GLY A 326 27.11 -5.74 12.70
C GLY A 326 25.87 -4.85 12.73
N ILE A 327 24.85 -5.15 11.96
CA ILE A 327 23.56 -4.43 11.94
C ILE A 327 22.88 -4.55 13.31
N ALA A 328 22.74 -5.75 13.87
CA ALA A 328 22.06 -5.97 15.15
C ALA A 328 22.74 -5.24 16.33
N ASN A 329 24.06 -5.12 16.31
CA ASN A 329 24.83 -4.51 17.41
C ASN A 329 25.03 -3.01 17.24
N LYS A 330 24.91 -2.46 16.02
CA LYS A 330 25.23 -1.07 15.70
C LYS A 330 24.09 -0.35 14.98
N ILE A 331 22.86 -0.69 15.28
CA ILE A 331 21.65 -0.13 14.65
C ILE A 331 21.71 1.39 14.43
N PRO A 332 22.14 2.22 15.42
CA PRO A 332 22.20 3.67 15.25
C PRO A 332 23.27 4.16 14.25
N THR A 333 24.22 3.33 13.88
CA THR A 333 25.38 3.69 13.04
C THR A 333 25.45 2.89 11.73
N VAL A 334 24.43 2.09 11.44
CA VAL A 334 24.33 1.34 10.18
C VAL A 334 24.06 2.31 9.04
N ASN A 335 24.91 2.29 8.02
CA ASN A 335 24.74 3.10 6.82
C ASN A 335 24.10 2.32 5.66
N GLN A 336 23.58 3.07 4.67
CA GLN A 336 22.93 2.53 3.49
C GLN A 336 23.74 1.41 2.81
N LYS A 337 25.02 1.65 2.57
CA LYS A 337 25.90 0.69 1.87
C LYS A 337 25.99 -0.66 2.58
N GLN A 338 25.93 -0.69 3.91
CA GLN A 338 25.93 -1.94 4.67
C GLN A 338 24.61 -2.69 4.52
N ILE A 339 23.50 -1.97 4.45
CA ILE A 339 22.17 -2.54 4.23
C ILE A 339 22.08 -3.12 2.82
N ASP A 340 22.50 -2.39 1.79
CA ASP A 340 22.52 -2.82 0.40
C ASP A 340 23.37 -4.09 0.24
N GLN A 341 24.57 -4.09 0.80
CA GLN A 341 25.44 -5.26 0.79
C GLN A 341 24.78 -6.46 1.46
N PHE A 342 24.07 -6.23 2.56
CA PHE A 342 23.38 -7.28 3.28
C PHE A 342 22.21 -7.88 2.47
N ILE A 343 21.42 -7.04 1.80
CA ILE A 343 20.32 -7.49 0.93
C ILE A 343 20.85 -8.36 -0.19
N VAL A 344 21.91 -7.95 -0.87
CA VAL A 344 22.55 -8.75 -1.93
C VAL A 344 23.04 -10.09 -1.39
N LEU A 345 23.68 -10.11 -0.21
CA LEU A 345 24.14 -11.35 0.40
C LEU A 345 22.99 -12.30 0.77
N LEU A 346 21.86 -11.77 1.27
CA LEU A 346 20.66 -12.56 1.58
C LEU A 346 20.02 -13.14 0.32
N LEU A 347 19.92 -12.36 -0.75
CA LEU A 347 19.42 -12.84 -2.03
C LEU A 347 20.31 -13.95 -2.61
N LEU A 348 21.63 -13.79 -2.57
CA LEU A 348 22.56 -14.82 -2.99
C LEU A 348 22.49 -16.08 -2.13
N LEU A 349 22.26 -15.94 -0.82
CA LEU A 349 22.06 -17.08 0.08
C LEU A 349 20.77 -17.83 -0.28
N SER A 350 19.67 -17.13 -0.55
CA SER A 350 18.41 -17.76 -0.97
C SER A 350 18.59 -18.53 -2.28
N MET A 351 19.34 -17.99 -3.23
CA MET A 351 19.65 -18.70 -4.49
C MET A 351 20.49 -19.95 -4.27
N ASP A 352 21.49 -19.88 -3.41
CA ASP A 352 22.33 -21.04 -3.12
C ASP A 352 21.50 -22.19 -2.55
N GLU A 353 20.54 -21.87 -1.67
CA GLU A 353 19.62 -22.85 -1.10
C GLU A 353 18.62 -23.40 -2.13
N CYS A 354 18.06 -22.53 -2.96
CA CYS A 354 17.20 -22.98 -4.06
C CYS A 354 17.93 -23.91 -5.03
N ARG A 355 19.18 -23.61 -5.36
CA ARG A 355 20.00 -24.44 -6.25
C ARG A 355 20.28 -25.83 -5.67
N LYS A 356 20.52 -25.91 -4.38
CA LYS A 356 20.68 -27.18 -3.66
C LYS A 356 19.42 -28.04 -3.71
N SER A 357 18.23 -27.40 -3.59
CA SER A 357 16.93 -28.10 -3.61
C SER A 357 16.50 -28.53 -5.01
N LEU A 358 16.76 -27.74 -6.04
CA LEU A 358 16.19 -27.90 -7.38
C LEU A 358 17.08 -28.60 -8.41
N ARG A 359 18.25 -29.04 -8.06
CA ARG A 359 19.26 -29.82 -8.83
C ARG A 359 19.52 -29.44 -10.30
N VAL A 360 18.69 -28.64 -10.98
CA VAL A 360 18.68 -28.45 -12.45
C VAL A 360 18.53 -26.99 -12.90
N ALA A 361 18.13 -26.04 -12.04
CA ALA A 361 17.87 -24.67 -12.48
C ALA A 361 19.14 -23.80 -12.52
N SER A 362 19.26 -22.94 -13.54
CA SER A 362 20.29 -21.91 -13.60
C SER A 362 20.04 -20.85 -12.51
N TRP A 363 21.10 -20.16 -12.08
CA TRP A 363 20.97 -19.11 -11.09
C TRP A 363 20.05 -17.96 -11.57
N GLY A 364 20.04 -17.66 -12.88
CA GLY A 364 19.18 -16.67 -13.47
C GLY A 364 17.70 -17.02 -13.35
N GLU A 365 17.32 -18.25 -13.67
CA GLU A 365 15.92 -18.74 -13.55
C GLU A 365 15.43 -18.74 -12.10
N ILE A 366 16.30 -19.10 -11.16
CA ILE A 366 15.95 -19.04 -9.73
C ILE A 366 15.75 -17.59 -9.29
N ALA A 367 16.61 -16.67 -9.71
CA ALA A 367 16.47 -15.25 -9.39
C ALA A 367 15.14 -14.68 -9.91
N GLU A 368 14.79 -14.96 -11.16
CA GLU A 368 13.53 -14.53 -11.77
C GLU A 368 12.32 -15.10 -11.02
N LYS A 369 12.36 -16.38 -10.65
CA LYS A 369 11.30 -17.02 -9.87
C LYS A 369 11.16 -16.38 -8.46
N LEU A 370 12.25 -16.12 -7.78
CA LEU A 370 12.23 -15.44 -6.47
C LEU A 370 11.63 -14.02 -6.58
N MET A 371 12.00 -13.32 -7.64
CA MET A 371 11.49 -11.96 -7.88
C MET A 371 10.01 -11.94 -8.20
N SER A 372 9.49 -12.90 -8.96
CA SER A 372 8.06 -13.01 -9.29
C SER A 372 7.17 -13.36 -8.08
N GLN A 373 7.75 -13.93 -7.02
CA GLN A 373 7.03 -14.30 -5.80
C GLN A 373 7.04 -13.20 -4.73
N TYR A 374 7.69 -12.09 -5.01
CA TYR A 374 7.78 -10.98 -4.07
C TYR A 374 6.43 -10.27 -3.89
N VAL A 375 5.95 -10.21 -2.64
CA VAL A 375 4.73 -9.48 -2.25
C VAL A 375 5.09 -8.46 -1.15
N PRO A 376 4.92 -7.15 -1.38
CA PRO A 376 5.17 -6.13 -0.37
C PRO A 376 4.24 -6.29 0.85
N HIS A 377 4.75 -6.12 2.05
CA HIS A 377 3.95 -6.13 3.28
C HIS A 377 3.56 -4.71 3.70
N ALA A 378 2.31 -4.55 4.17
CA ALA A 378 1.82 -3.29 4.74
C ALA A 378 2.56 -2.93 6.04
N ASP A 379 2.87 -1.64 6.22
CA ASP A 379 3.62 -1.12 7.34
C ASP A 379 2.72 -0.80 8.54
N ASN A 380 2.83 -1.55 9.65
CA ASN A 380 1.98 -1.41 10.84
C ASN A 380 2.76 -1.39 12.17
N GLY A 381 3.96 -0.82 12.27
CA GLY A 381 4.62 -0.90 13.56
C GLY A 381 5.83 -0.01 13.85
N ASN A 382 6.21 0.03 15.12
CA ASN A 382 7.35 0.76 15.66
C ASN A 382 8.67 0.25 15.05
N THR A 383 9.42 1.16 14.42
CA THR A 383 10.65 0.87 13.66
C THR A 383 11.73 0.23 14.53
N GLU A 384 11.89 0.66 15.79
CA GLU A 384 12.90 0.08 16.70
C GLU A 384 12.60 -1.37 17.05
N MET A 385 11.32 -1.71 17.25
CA MET A 385 10.90 -3.08 17.53
C MET A 385 11.12 -3.99 16.32
N ARG A 386 10.95 -3.48 15.10
CA ARG A 386 11.25 -4.20 13.85
C ARG A 386 12.72 -4.45 13.66
N LEU A 387 13.59 -3.47 13.95
CA LEU A 387 15.03 -3.63 13.89
C LEU A 387 15.53 -4.75 14.80
N ARG A 388 15.00 -4.81 16.02
CA ARG A 388 15.28 -5.91 16.95
C ARG A 388 14.77 -7.25 16.44
N GLN A 389 13.58 -7.25 15.82
CA GLN A 389 12.99 -8.45 15.23
C GLN A 389 13.83 -8.96 14.05
N ILE A 390 14.22 -8.08 13.12
CA ILE A 390 15.14 -8.40 12.03
C ILE A 390 16.42 -9.06 12.57
N GLY A 391 17.03 -8.45 13.58
CA GLY A 391 18.25 -9.00 14.20
C GLY A 391 18.05 -10.40 14.81
N ASN A 392 16.89 -10.66 15.39
CA ASN A 392 16.53 -11.96 15.98
C ASN A 392 16.22 -13.00 14.90
N ASP A 393 15.41 -12.64 13.90
CA ASP A 393 15.04 -13.53 12.78
C ASP A 393 16.28 -13.94 11.97
N MET A 394 17.22 -13.03 11.80
CA MET A 394 18.50 -13.31 11.14
C MET A 394 19.38 -14.28 11.93
N ARG A 395 19.46 -14.11 13.25
CA ARG A 395 20.18 -15.06 14.11
C ARG A 395 19.54 -16.43 14.07
N GLU A 396 18.21 -16.48 14.08
CA GLU A 396 17.49 -17.75 14.01
C GLU A 396 17.63 -18.44 12.67
N LEU A 397 17.50 -17.70 11.56
CA LEU A 397 17.75 -18.21 10.21
C LEU A 397 19.18 -18.78 10.08
N THR A 398 20.16 -18.10 10.67
CA THR A 398 21.56 -18.55 10.63
C THR A 398 21.76 -19.79 11.51
N ARG A 399 21.09 -19.87 12.66
CA ARG A 399 21.12 -21.03 13.54
C ARG A 399 20.49 -22.25 12.88
N VAL A 400 19.32 -22.09 12.30
CA VAL A 400 18.62 -23.16 11.56
C VAL A 400 19.45 -23.65 10.37
N TYR A 401 20.08 -22.73 9.64
CA TYR A 401 20.94 -23.07 8.51
C TYR A 401 22.18 -23.87 8.93
N THR A 402 22.81 -23.49 10.05
CA THR A 402 24.01 -24.20 10.56
C THR A 402 23.70 -25.56 11.17
N MET A 403 22.49 -25.78 11.69
CA MET A 403 22.12 -27.03 12.38
C MET A 403 21.57 -28.10 11.46
N SER A 404 21.22 -27.80 10.21
CA SER A 404 20.52 -28.73 9.36
C SER A 404 21.33 -29.20 8.16
N ASN A 405 21.62 -30.50 8.12
CA ASN A 405 22.00 -31.24 6.93
C ASN A 405 20.77 -31.64 6.09
N MET A 406 19.61 -30.97 6.24
CA MET A 406 18.37 -31.38 5.60
C MET A 406 18.07 -30.55 4.36
N SER A 407 17.43 -31.16 3.37
CA SER A 407 16.85 -30.48 2.22
C SER A 407 15.70 -29.59 2.66
N TYR A 408 15.81 -28.27 2.47
CA TYR A 408 14.78 -27.31 2.83
C TYR A 408 13.71 -27.21 1.76
N ASP A 409 12.47 -27.09 2.21
CA ASP A 409 11.37 -26.63 1.37
C ASP A 409 11.63 -25.18 0.97
N THR A 410 11.71 -24.93 -0.32
CA THR A 410 12.01 -23.61 -0.90
C THR A 410 11.08 -22.52 -0.39
N ASP A 411 9.82 -22.85 -0.14
CA ASP A 411 8.83 -21.90 0.37
C ASP A 411 9.05 -21.52 1.84
N LEU A 412 9.53 -22.45 2.65
CA LEU A 412 9.82 -22.20 4.07
C LEU A 412 11.07 -21.33 4.27
N PHE A 413 12.01 -21.36 3.32
CA PHE A 413 13.28 -20.66 3.46
C PHE A 413 13.32 -19.33 2.68
N VAL A 414 12.82 -19.33 1.47
CA VAL A 414 12.83 -18.15 0.58
C VAL A 414 11.94 -17.03 1.08
N LYS A 415 10.70 -17.33 1.48
CA LYS A 415 9.77 -16.31 2.00
C LYS A 415 10.30 -15.57 3.24
N PRO A 416 10.86 -16.25 4.28
CA PRO A 416 11.48 -15.56 5.41
C PRO A 416 12.66 -14.67 4.99
N ILE A 417 13.53 -15.11 4.08
CA ILE A 417 14.68 -14.34 3.64
C ILE A 417 14.24 -13.08 2.86
N LEU A 418 13.29 -13.21 1.95
CA LEU A 418 12.73 -12.08 1.23
C LEU A 418 12.08 -11.09 2.20
N ARG A 419 11.35 -11.56 3.22
CA ARG A 419 10.77 -10.70 4.26
C ARG A 419 11.85 -9.94 5.02
N VAL A 420 12.93 -10.60 5.43
CA VAL A 420 14.05 -9.97 6.12
C VAL A 420 14.75 -8.94 5.22
N ALA A 421 14.96 -9.25 3.95
CA ALA A 421 15.52 -8.30 2.98
C ALA A 421 14.64 -7.04 2.86
N MET A 422 13.32 -7.20 2.81
CA MET A 422 12.37 -6.10 2.77
C MET A 422 12.37 -5.25 4.04
N ASP A 423 12.45 -5.88 5.19
CA ASP A 423 12.52 -5.17 6.45
C ASP A 423 13.84 -4.39 6.58
N CYS A 424 14.92 -4.89 5.99
CA CYS A 424 16.19 -4.15 5.87
C CYS A 424 16.07 -2.91 4.97
N ILE A 425 15.33 -2.99 3.87
CA ILE A 425 15.06 -1.84 3.00
C ILE A 425 14.26 -0.77 3.75
N ARG A 426 13.25 -1.18 4.53
CA ARG A 426 12.49 -0.24 5.38
C ARG A 426 13.35 0.42 6.46
N LEU A 427 14.38 -0.27 6.95
CA LEU A 427 15.36 0.30 7.86
C LEU A 427 16.12 1.46 7.23
N THR A 428 16.46 1.37 5.97
CA THR A 428 17.11 2.45 5.21
C THR A 428 16.33 3.76 5.32
N HIS A 429 15.02 3.71 5.06
CA HIS A 429 14.16 4.88 5.15
C HIS A 429 14.10 5.50 6.55
N TYR A 430 14.23 4.68 7.58
CA TYR A 430 14.25 5.18 8.95
C TYR A 430 15.53 5.95 9.26
N LEU A 431 16.66 5.48 8.75
CA LEU A 431 17.97 6.13 8.98
C LEU A 431 18.07 7.44 8.22
N GLU A 432 17.58 7.50 6.97
CA GLU A 432 17.54 8.72 6.16
C GLU A 432 16.64 9.83 6.76
N ARG A 433 15.61 9.47 7.54
CA ARG A 433 14.76 10.45 8.23
C ARG A 433 15.37 11.04 9.50
N LYS A 434 16.49 10.50 9.98
CA LYS A 434 17.19 10.99 11.18
C LYS A 434 18.37 11.90 10.85
N GLU A 435 18.84 11.93 9.61
CA GLU A 435 19.78 12.91 9.07
C GLU A 435 19.03 14.12 8.50
#